data_b3ece244ca7b15ad44e279d37a8dc926
#
_entry.id   b3ece244ca7b15ad44e279d37a8dc926
#
_cell.length_a   1.000
_cell.length_b   1.000
_cell.length_c   1.000
_cell.angle_alpha   90.00
_cell.angle_beta   90.00
_cell.angle_gamma   90.00
#
_symmetry.space_group_name_H-M   'P 1'
#
loop_
_entity.id
_entity.type
_entity.pdbx_description
1 polymer ?
#
loop_
_entity_poly.entity_id
_entity_poly.type
_entity_poly.pdbx_seq_one_letter_code
_entity_poly.pdbx_strand_id
1 'polypeptide(L)'
;MSDKESGGFIAKVIGPKRRWRAYKARVRALPPNYRSAVEAIERYLMYFGAVDADSAASLFEDVADLFERAAADGTPIRDIVGDDPVEFVEALIANYKKGGYVERERERLVSAIERAEAQDDGDEGVSS
;
A
#
# COMPACT_ATOMS: atom_id res chain seq x y z
N MET A 1 14.01 31.86 -9.76
CA MET A 1 13.40 31.06 -8.79
C MET A 1 13.39 29.61 -9.14
N SER A 2 14.04 28.86 -8.35
CA SER A 2 14.22 27.46 -8.64
C SER A 2 13.02 26.61 -8.25
N ASP A 3 12.04 27.20 -7.58
CA ASP A 3 10.89 26.43 -7.11
C ASP A 3 10.15 25.77 -8.25
N LYS A 4 9.92 26.50 -9.31
CA LYS A 4 9.21 25.94 -10.46
C LYS A 4 10.06 24.95 -11.21
N GLU A 5 11.31 25.31 -11.40
CA GLU A 5 12.20 24.44 -12.15
C GLU A 5 12.42 23.13 -11.42
N SER A 6 12.57 23.22 -10.11
CA SER A 6 12.73 22.00 -9.33
C SER A 6 11.41 21.39 -8.95
N GLY A 7 10.29 21.97 -9.41
CA GLY A 7 8.98 21.44 -9.08
C GLY A 7 8.83 19.97 -9.41
N GLY A 8 9.21 19.60 -10.64
CA GLY A 8 9.14 18.20 -11.04
C GLY A 8 10.11 17.33 -10.27
N PHE A 9 11.33 17.83 -10.11
CA PHE A 9 12.33 17.11 -9.35
C PHE A 9 11.92 16.98 -7.89
N ILE A 10 11.47 18.08 -7.31
CA ILE A 10 11.02 18.09 -5.91
C ILE A 10 9.85 17.17 -5.72
N ALA A 11 8.93 17.11 -6.67
CA ALA A 11 7.80 16.22 -6.58
C ALA A 11 8.25 14.76 -6.51
N LYS A 12 9.30 14.40 -7.24
CA LYS A 12 9.84 13.06 -7.18
C LYS A 12 10.48 12.76 -5.84
N VAL A 13 11.16 13.76 -5.27
CA VAL A 13 11.84 13.59 -3.99
C VAL A 13 10.86 13.73 -2.84
N ILE A 14 10.01 14.74 -2.90
CA ILE A 14 9.12 15.07 -1.79
C ILE A 14 7.90 14.16 -1.76
N GLY A 15 7.47 13.64 -2.90
CA GLY A 15 6.31 12.76 -2.97
C GLY A 15 6.40 11.59 -2.01
N PRO A 16 7.47 10.80 -2.06
CA PRO A 16 7.63 9.70 -1.10
C PRO A 16 7.72 10.18 0.33
N LYS A 17 8.41 11.30 0.55
CA LYS A 17 8.53 11.85 1.90
C LYS A 17 7.18 12.34 2.41
N ARG A 18 6.40 12.97 1.54
CA ARG A 18 5.08 13.44 1.93
C ARG A 18 4.18 12.27 2.30
N ARG A 19 4.25 11.22 1.51
CA ARG A 19 3.48 10.01 1.75
C ARG A 19 3.86 9.40 3.09
N TRP A 20 5.15 9.35 3.37
CA TRP A 20 5.66 8.83 4.63
C TRP A 20 5.20 9.67 5.81
N ARG A 21 5.28 11.00 5.68
CA ARG A 21 4.84 11.90 6.73
C ARG A 21 3.35 11.78 7.01
N ALA A 22 2.57 11.65 5.95
CA ALA A 22 1.13 11.47 6.10
C ALA A 22 0.82 10.18 6.84
N TYR A 23 1.53 9.12 6.49
CA TYR A 23 1.40 7.84 7.17
C TYR A 23 1.78 7.97 8.63
N LYS A 24 2.92 8.59 8.92
CA LYS A 24 3.36 8.75 10.31
C LYS A 24 2.38 9.58 11.12
N ALA A 25 1.78 10.57 10.50
CA ALA A 25 0.78 11.37 11.19
C ALA A 25 -0.45 10.53 11.55
N ARG A 26 -0.85 9.64 10.66
CA ARG A 26 -1.96 8.73 10.92
C ARG A 26 -1.64 7.80 12.09
N VAL A 27 -0.43 7.27 12.10
CA VAL A 27 0.00 6.37 13.18
C VAL A 27 0.01 7.10 14.52
N ARG A 28 0.51 8.33 14.53
CA ARG A 28 0.55 9.11 15.76
C ARG A 28 -0.84 9.44 16.30
N ALA A 29 -1.83 9.47 15.43
CA ALA A 29 -3.20 9.74 15.84
C ALA A 29 -3.90 8.52 16.43
N LEU A 30 -3.31 7.34 16.30
CA LEU A 30 -3.90 6.12 16.86
C LEU A 30 -3.83 6.13 18.39
N PRO A 31 -4.76 5.44 19.05
CA PRO A 31 -4.61 5.22 20.50
C PRO A 31 -3.27 4.56 20.79
N PRO A 32 -2.71 4.80 22.00
CA PRO A 32 -1.32 4.39 22.28
C PRO A 32 -1.01 2.93 22.05
N ASN A 33 -1.91 2.02 22.40
CA ASN A 33 -1.65 0.59 22.22
C ASN A 33 -1.65 0.21 20.74
N TYR A 34 -2.54 0.79 19.95
CA TYR A 34 -2.56 0.53 18.51
C TYR A 34 -1.34 1.14 17.85
N ARG A 35 -0.96 2.33 18.27
CA ARG A 35 0.23 2.99 17.75
C ARG A 35 1.47 2.14 18.02
N SER A 36 1.60 1.62 19.24
CA SER A 36 2.74 0.77 19.59
C SER A 36 2.80 -0.46 18.72
N ALA A 37 1.65 -1.06 18.44
CA ALA A 37 1.60 -2.24 17.61
C ALA A 37 2.05 -1.93 16.17
N VAL A 38 1.55 -0.83 15.61
CA VAL A 38 1.93 -0.44 14.26
C VAL A 38 3.43 -0.12 14.19
N GLU A 39 3.95 0.57 15.19
CA GLU A 39 5.37 0.90 15.21
C GLU A 39 6.24 -0.34 15.31
N ALA A 40 5.79 -1.35 16.03
CA ALA A 40 6.51 -2.62 16.10
C ALA A 40 6.50 -3.33 14.75
N ILE A 41 5.36 -3.34 14.08
CA ILE A 41 5.24 -3.94 12.75
C ILE A 41 6.16 -3.19 11.77
N GLU A 42 6.12 -1.87 11.82
CA GLU A 42 6.96 -1.03 10.97
C GLU A 42 8.43 -1.34 11.14
N ARG A 43 8.85 -1.48 12.40
CA ARG A 43 10.23 -1.79 12.70
C ARG A 43 10.64 -3.14 12.15
N TYR A 44 9.79 -4.13 12.31
CA TYR A 44 10.07 -5.47 11.78
C TYR A 44 10.20 -5.43 10.28
N LEU A 45 9.30 -4.72 9.62
CA LEU A 45 9.32 -4.62 8.16
C LEU A 45 10.58 -3.94 7.66
N MET A 46 11.07 -2.97 8.39
CA MET A 46 12.31 -2.29 8.01
C MET A 46 13.50 -3.22 8.02
N TYR A 47 13.51 -4.18 8.92
CA TYR A 47 14.59 -5.15 8.97
C TYR A 47 14.51 -6.13 7.81
N PHE A 48 13.34 -6.41 7.32
CA PHE A 48 13.19 -7.33 6.20
C PHE A 48 13.70 -6.70 4.91
N GLY A 49 13.36 -5.46 4.65
CA GLY A 49 13.86 -4.72 3.50
C GLY A 49 13.62 -5.38 2.16
N ALA A 50 12.64 -6.24 2.08
CA ALA A 50 12.51 -7.12 0.92
C ALA A 50 11.50 -6.64 -0.12
N VAL A 51 10.86 -5.51 0.10
CA VAL A 51 9.91 -4.96 -0.87
C VAL A 51 10.43 -3.62 -1.37
N ASP A 52 10.04 -3.28 -2.59
CA ASP A 52 10.46 -2.00 -3.15
C ASP A 52 9.75 -0.84 -2.41
N ALA A 53 10.21 0.38 -2.68
CA ALA A 53 9.73 1.55 -1.96
C ALA A 53 8.24 1.78 -2.13
N ASP A 54 7.73 1.61 -3.35
CA ASP A 54 6.31 1.83 -3.61
C ASP A 54 5.45 0.79 -2.92
N SER A 55 5.85 -0.47 -3.00
CA SER A 55 5.12 -1.54 -2.33
C SER A 55 5.17 -1.38 -0.82
N ALA A 56 6.32 -0.95 -0.30
CA ALA A 56 6.46 -0.71 1.13
C ALA A 56 5.52 0.40 1.59
N ALA A 57 5.44 1.49 0.83
CA ALA A 57 4.54 2.58 1.18
C ALA A 57 3.10 2.12 1.20
N SER A 58 2.70 1.34 0.20
CA SER A 58 1.34 0.81 0.15
C SER A 58 1.08 -0.13 1.31
N LEU A 59 2.04 -0.97 1.63
CA LEU A 59 1.93 -1.90 2.74
C LEU A 59 1.73 -1.16 4.06
N PHE A 60 2.55 -0.14 4.31
CA PHE A 60 2.41 0.65 5.53
C PHE A 60 1.06 1.34 5.59
N GLU A 61 0.61 1.90 4.47
CA GLU A 61 -0.69 2.57 4.45
C GLU A 61 -1.83 1.60 4.70
N ASP A 62 -1.74 0.39 4.18
CA ASP A 62 -2.75 -0.63 4.44
C ASP A 62 -2.76 -1.04 5.91
N VAL A 63 -1.58 -1.13 6.53
CA VAL A 63 -1.49 -1.42 7.95
C VAL A 63 -2.15 -0.30 8.75
N ALA A 64 -1.90 0.95 8.39
CA ALA A 64 -2.52 2.08 9.06
C ALA A 64 -4.04 2.02 8.91
N ASP A 65 -4.55 1.73 7.71
CA ASP A 65 -5.97 1.59 7.48
C ASP A 65 -6.57 0.53 8.39
N LEU A 66 -5.92 -0.62 8.46
CA LEU A 66 -6.41 -1.74 9.25
C LEU A 66 -6.51 -1.36 10.73
N PHE A 67 -5.46 -0.72 11.25
CA PHE A 67 -5.45 -0.39 12.66
C PHE A 67 -6.36 0.80 12.97
N GLU A 68 -6.56 1.73 12.03
CA GLU A 68 -7.53 2.80 12.23
C GLU A 68 -8.94 2.25 12.34
N ARG A 69 -9.30 1.31 11.48
CA ARG A 69 -10.62 0.68 11.55
C ARG A 69 -10.78 -0.10 12.84
N ALA A 70 -9.75 -0.84 13.20
CA ALA A 70 -9.78 -1.63 14.42
C ALA A 70 -9.95 -0.74 15.65
N ALA A 71 -9.23 0.38 15.68
CA ALA A 71 -9.34 1.31 16.79
C ALA A 71 -10.75 1.92 16.87
N ALA A 72 -11.31 2.27 15.72
CA ALA A 72 -12.66 2.83 15.67
C ALA A 72 -13.70 1.82 16.16
N ASP A 73 -13.48 0.55 15.84
CA ASP A 73 -14.41 -0.52 16.21
C ASP A 73 -14.13 -1.10 17.58
N GLY A 74 -13.02 -0.71 18.20
CA GLY A 74 -12.64 -1.28 19.49
C GLY A 74 -12.14 -2.72 19.39
N THR A 75 -11.67 -3.14 18.23
CA THR A 75 -11.18 -4.49 18.03
C THR A 75 -9.89 -4.69 18.79
N PRO A 76 -9.78 -5.71 19.63
CA PRO A 76 -8.53 -5.97 20.34
C PRO A 76 -7.38 -6.26 19.39
N ILE A 77 -6.20 -5.85 19.78
CA ILE A 77 -5.01 -6.04 18.93
C ILE A 77 -4.78 -7.50 18.61
N ARG A 78 -5.02 -8.39 19.59
CA ARG A 78 -4.84 -9.81 19.36
C ARG A 78 -5.75 -10.34 18.26
N ASP A 79 -6.94 -9.76 18.14
CA ASP A 79 -7.86 -10.18 17.09
C ASP A 79 -7.38 -9.71 15.71
N ILE A 80 -6.54 -8.69 15.67
CA ILE A 80 -5.98 -8.23 14.41
C ILE A 80 -4.80 -9.10 14.00
N VAL A 81 -3.83 -9.27 14.90
CA VAL A 81 -2.56 -9.91 14.56
C VAL A 81 -2.58 -11.42 14.81
N GLY A 82 -3.55 -11.90 15.58
CA GLY A 82 -3.59 -13.32 15.92
C GLY A 82 -2.60 -13.66 17.00
N ASP A 83 -2.38 -14.95 17.17
CA ASP A 83 -1.50 -15.45 18.23
C ASP A 83 -0.03 -15.30 17.89
N ASP A 84 0.29 -15.21 16.60
CA ASP A 84 1.68 -15.14 16.14
C ASP A 84 1.87 -13.87 15.30
N PRO A 85 2.37 -12.81 15.92
CA PRO A 85 2.57 -11.55 15.18
C PRO A 85 3.55 -11.67 14.02
N VAL A 86 4.54 -12.53 14.14
CA VAL A 86 5.51 -12.72 13.06
C VAL A 86 4.82 -13.35 11.85
N GLU A 87 3.99 -14.34 12.09
CA GLU A 87 3.24 -14.97 11.01
C GLU A 87 2.32 -13.96 10.33
N PHE A 88 1.68 -13.11 11.12
CA PHE A 88 0.81 -12.08 10.59
C PHE A 88 1.57 -11.14 9.64
N VAL A 89 2.72 -10.66 10.07
CA VAL A 89 3.50 -9.73 9.27
C VAL A 89 4.09 -10.42 8.05
N GLU A 90 4.55 -11.65 8.20
CA GLU A 90 5.08 -12.40 7.07
C GLU A 90 4.00 -12.68 6.02
N ALA A 91 2.78 -12.90 6.46
CA ALA A 91 1.66 -13.06 5.54
C ALA A 91 1.39 -11.77 4.77
N LEU A 92 1.49 -10.63 5.44
CA LEU A 92 1.36 -9.34 4.76
C LEU A 92 2.41 -9.17 3.68
N ILE A 93 3.66 -9.47 4.04
CA ILE A 93 4.77 -9.35 3.09
C ILE A 93 4.56 -10.28 1.90
N ALA A 94 4.18 -11.51 2.18
CA ALA A 94 3.97 -12.50 1.12
C ALA A 94 2.86 -12.06 0.17
N ASN A 95 1.82 -11.47 0.70
CA ASN A 95 0.72 -10.98 -0.11
C ASN A 95 1.20 -9.91 -1.09
N TYR A 96 2.09 -9.04 -0.63
CA TYR A 96 2.63 -7.99 -1.49
C TYR A 96 3.65 -8.50 -2.49
N LYS A 97 4.42 -9.51 -2.10
CA LYS A 97 5.45 -10.05 -2.99
C LYS A 97 4.89 -10.97 -4.05
N LYS A 98 3.95 -11.81 -3.70
CA LYS A 98 3.53 -12.88 -4.60
C LYS A 98 2.17 -12.70 -5.22
N GLY A 99 1.23 -12.18 -4.50
CA GLY A 99 -0.12 -12.22 -5.00
C GLY A 99 -0.83 -10.91 -5.01
N GLY A 100 -0.60 -10.09 -3.99
CA GLY A 100 -1.42 -8.93 -3.82
C GLY A 100 -1.25 -7.91 -4.91
N TYR A 101 -0.06 -7.35 -4.98
CA TYR A 101 0.21 -6.26 -5.91
C TYR A 101 0.33 -6.74 -7.35
N VAL A 102 1.12 -7.79 -7.55
CA VAL A 102 1.37 -8.31 -8.89
C VAL A 102 0.09 -8.83 -9.52
N GLU A 103 -0.72 -9.53 -8.74
CA GLU A 103 -1.98 -10.04 -9.27
C GLU A 103 -2.92 -8.92 -9.68
N ARG A 104 -3.01 -7.86 -8.90
CA ARG A 104 -3.85 -6.74 -9.25
C ARG A 104 -3.38 -6.06 -10.53
N GLU A 105 -2.07 -5.91 -10.69
CA GLU A 105 -1.53 -5.30 -11.90
C GLU A 105 -1.74 -6.19 -13.12
N ARG A 106 -1.62 -7.49 -12.91
CA ARG A 106 -1.88 -8.44 -13.98
C ARG A 106 -3.34 -8.36 -14.42
N GLU A 107 -4.25 -8.30 -13.47
CA GLU A 107 -5.67 -8.17 -13.78
C GLU A 107 -5.98 -6.87 -14.49
N ARG A 108 -5.33 -5.79 -14.09
CA ARG A 108 -5.50 -4.51 -14.76
C ARG A 108 -5.07 -4.57 -16.22
N LEU A 109 -3.93 -5.22 -16.45
CA LEU A 109 -3.41 -5.36 -17.80
C LEU A 109 -4.38 -6.16 -18.65
N VAL A 110 -4.81 -7.30 -18.13
CA VAL A 110 -5.74 -8.16 -18.88
C VAL A 110 -7.02 -7.39 -19.21
N SER A 111 -7.58 -6.71 -18.22
CA SER A 111 -8.81 -5.94 -18.44
C SER A 111 -8.62 -4.83 -19.46
N ALA A 112 -7.47 -4.15 -19.41
CA ALA A 112 -7.19 -3.08 -20.35
C ALA A 112 -7.09 -3.60 -21.78
N ILE A 113 -6.43 -4.74 -21.94
CA ILE A 113 -6.29 -5.36 -23.25
C ILE A 113 -7.64 -5.82 -23.78
N GLU A 114 -8.45 -6.41 -22.92
CA GLU A 114 -9.78 -6.85 -23.33
C GLU A 114 -10.65 -5.69 -23.78
N ARG A 115 -10.54 -4.56 -23.09
CA ARG A 115 -11.28 -3.37 -23.50
C ARG A 115 -10.79 -2.85 -24.85
N ALA A 116 -9.49 -2.90 -25.07
CA ALA A 116 -8.91 -2.46 -26.33
C ALA A 116 -9.36 -3.37 -27.47
N GLU A 117 -9.39 -4.69 -27.22
CA GLU A 117 -9.87 -5.64 -28.22
C GLU A 117 -11.34 -5.43 -28.53
N ALA A 118 -12.13 -5.14 -27.53
CA ALA A 118 -13.56 -4.87 -27.75
C ALA A 118 -13.75 -3.64 -28.63
N GLN A 119 -12.91 -2.64 -28.48
CA GLN A 119 -12.96 -1.45 -29.32
C GLN A 119 -12.59 -1.79 -30.77
N ASP A 120 -11.57 -2.62 -30.93
CA ASP A 120 -11.18 -3.06 -32.27
C ASP A 120 -12.29 -3.85 -32.93
N ASP A 121 -12.86 -4.77 -32.19
CA ASP A 121 -13.97 -5.60 -32.73
C ASP A 121 -15.15 -4.70 -33.08
N GLY A 122 -15.43 -3.70 -32.25
CA GLY A 122 -16.50 -2.77 -32.53
C GLY A 122 -16.25 -2.02 -33.81
N ASP A 123 -15.02 -1.54 -34.00
CA ASP A 123 -14.63 -0.83 -35.19
C ASP A 123 -14.75 -1.73 -36.43
N GLU A 124 -14.26 -2.93 -36.30
CA GLU A 124 -14.36 -3.89 -37.41
C GLU A 124 -15.80 -4.21 -37.73
N GLY A 125 -16.61 -4.36 -36.73
CA GLY A 125 -18.03 -4.60 -36.94
C GLY A 125 -18.68 -3.45 -37.68
N VAL A 126 -18.30 -2.23 -37.31
CA VAL A 126 -18.82 -1.07 -37.99
C VAL A 126 -18.33 -1.02 -39.43
N SER A 127 -17.08 -1.36 -39.64
CA SER A 127 -16.48 -1.35 -40.96
C SER A 127 -17.11 -2.38 -41.86
N SER A 128 -17.55 -3.44 -41.28
CA SER A 128 -18.15 -4.52 -42.04
C SER A 128 -19.58 -4.18 -42.44
#